data_415b915beb0c91146d01c440e26338c0
#
_entry.id   415b915beb0c91146d01c440e26338c0
#
_cell.length_a   1.000
_cell.length_b   1.000
_cell.length_c   1.000
_cell.angle_alpha   90.00
_cell.angle_beta   90.00
_cell.angle_gamma   90.00
#
_symmetry.space_group_name_H-M   'P 1'
#
loop_
_entity.id
_entity.type
_entity.pdbx_description
1 polymer ?
#
loop_
_entity_poly.entity_id
_entity_poly.type
_entity_poly.pdbx_seq_one_letter_code
_entity_poly.pdbx_strand_id
1 'polypeptide(L)'
;GKFILENILGTPPPPPPPDVPPLENTKVEGSLRQRMEMHRKNPVCANCHKLFDPIGLAMENFDAVGRLRERDGGSLGVPIDASGELVDGTKVDGVVSLRRALLRQPELFVGTVVEKLMTYGLGRGLTADDMPAVRSIIRDAAARDYRLSAVVLGIVKSTPFTMRIKAIPEANPGTTVAAAR
;
A
#
# COMPACT_ATOMS: atom_id res chain seq x y z
N GLY A 1 -5.64 -6.36 -4.92
CA GLY A 1 -5.78 -5.92 -3.51
C GLY A 1 -4.46 -5.53 -2.88
N LYS A 2 -3.43 -6.38 -3.00
CA LYS A 2 -2.10 -6.10 -2.43
C LYS A 2 -1.55 -4.74 -2.86
N PHE A 3 -1.62 -4.39 -4.15
CA PHE A 3 -1.19 -3.09 -4.65
C PHE A 3 -1.89 -1.91 -3.94
N ILE A 4 -3.20 -2.02 -3.69
CA ILE A 4 -3.96 -0.98 -2.99
C ILE A 4 -3.47 -0.83 -1.55
N LEU A 5 -3.26 -1.94 -0.83
CA LEU A 5 -2.73 -1.89 0.53
C LEU A 5 -1.35 -1.24 0.56
N GLU A 6 -0.42 -1.66 -0.30
CA GLU A 6 0.97 -1.19 -0.30
C GLU A 6 1.12 0.25 -0.81
N ASN A 7 0.40 0.60 -1.89
CA ASN A 7 0.68 1.82 -2.64
C ASN A 7 -0.33 2.94 -2.41
N ILE A 8 -1.54 2.60 -1.97
CA ILE A 8 -2.60 3.57 -1.71
C ILE A 8 -2.79 3.79 -0.21
N LEU A 9 -2.75 2.71 0.60
CA LEU A 9 -3.01 2.79 2.03
C LEU A 9 -1.74 2.73 2.91
N GLY A 10 -0.57 2.43 2.34
CA GLY A 10 0.67 2.32 3.09
C GLY A 10 0.70 1.21 4.14
N THR A 11 -0.15 0.20 3.97
CA THR A 11 -0.30 -0.94 4.89
C THR A 11 0.03 -2.25 4.17
N PRO A 12 1.31 -2.50 3.82
CA PRO A 12 1.68 -3.70 3.10
C PRO A 12 1.33 -4.96 3.91
N PRO A 13 0.72 -5.97 3.29
CA PRO A 13 0.54 -7.25 3.96
C PRO A 13 1.90 -7.92 4.21
N PRO A 14 1.99 -8.83 5.20
CA PRO A 14 3.22 -9.56 5.45
C PRO A 14 3.66 -10.34 4.20
N PRO A 15 4.97 -10.57 4.03
CA PRO A 15 5.47 -11.37 2.91
C PRO A 15 4.91 -12.80 2.98
N PRO A 16 4.68 -13.45 1.83
CA PRO A 16 4.23 -14.84 1.81
C PRO A 16 5.28 -15.76 2.44
N PRO A 17 4.88 -16.90 3.03
CA PRO A 17 5.81 -17.94 3.41
C PRO A 17 6.69 -18.40 2.21
N PRO A 18 7.93 -18.87 2.46
CA PRO A 18 8.89 -19.17 1.39
C PRO A 18 8.45 -20.27 0.42
N ASP A 19 7.59 -21.19 0.85
CA ASP A 19 7.22 -22.38 0.07
C ASP A 19 5.79 -22.29 -0.52
N VAL A 20 5.27 -21.09 -0.74
CA VAL A 20 3.94 -20.91 -1.35
C VAL A 20 4.03 -21.08 -2.88
N PRO A 21 3.37 -22.10 -3.45
CA PRO A 21 3.34 -22.27 -4.89
C PRO A 21 2.56 -21.14 -5.56
N PRO A 22 2.98 -20.71 -6.78
CA PRO A 22 2.22 -19.74 -7.57
C PRO A 22 0.80 -20.23 -7.85
N LEU A 23 -0.17 -19.29 -7.89
CA LEU A 23 -1.58 -19.62 -8.14
C LEU A 23 -1.81 -20.30 -9.49
N GLU A 24 -0.97 -19.98 -10.49
CA GLU A 24 -1.01 -20.56 -11.83
C GLU A 24 -0.78 -22.09 -11.83
N ASN A 25 -0.10 -22.61 -10.82
CA ASN A 25 0.14 -24.06 -10.66
C ASN A 25 -1.07 -24.80 -10.06
N THR A 26 -2.09 -24.10 -9.62
CA THR A 26 -3.32 -24.70 -9.13
C THR A 26 -4.25 -24.95 -10.33
N LYS A 27 -4.39 -26.19 -10.77
CA LYS A 27 -5.32 -26.63 -11.83
C LYS A 27 -6.77 -26.55 -11.32
N VAL A 28 -7.26 -25.36 -10.99
CA VAL A 28 -8.64 -25.15 -10.58
C VAL A 28 -9.37 -24.48 -11.74
N GLU A 29 -10.37 -25.16 -12.29
CA GLU A 29 -11.30 -24.61 -13.28
C GLU A 29 -12.28 -23.67 -12.61
N GLY A 30 -12.82 -22.70 -13.35
CA GLY A 30 -13.83 -21.77 -12.87
C GLY A 30 -13.39 -20.31 -12.90
N SER A 31 -14.26 -19.43 -12.38
CA SER A 31 -13.99 -17.99 -12.28
C SER A 31 -12.80 -17.69 -11.37
N LEU A 32 -12.22 -16.49 -11.50
CA LEU A 32 -11.14 -16.04 -10.61
C LEU A 32 -11.58 -16.16 -9.14
N ARG A 33 -12.80 -15.75 -8.81
CA ARG A 33 -13.35 -15.87 -7.46
C ARG A 33 -13.32 -17.31 -6.94
N GLN A 34 -13.81 -18.26 -7.73
CA GLN A 34 -13.82 -19.69 -7.34
C GLN A 34 -12.40 -20.22 -7.10
N ARG A 35 -11.45 -19.84 -7.94
CA ARG A 35 -10.04 -20.21 -7.76
C ARG A 35 -9.46 -19.62 -6.47
N MET A 36 -9.76 -18.36 -6.16
CA MET A 36 -9.32 -17.71 -4.93
C MET A 36 -9.98 -18.33 -3.68
N GLU A 37 -11.24 -18.71 -3.75
CA GLU A 37 -11.94 -19.40 -2.66
C GLU A 37 -11.34 -20.78 -2.37
N MET A 38 -11.01 -21.53 -3.42
CA MET A 38 -10.31 -22.80 -3.26
C MET A 38 -8.92 -22.63 -2.64
N HIS A 39 -8.17 -21.61 -3.06
CA HIS A 39 -6.87 -21.30 -2.47
C HIS A 39 -6.98 -20.95 -0.97
N ARG A 40 -7.99 -20.21 -0.58
CA ARG A 40 -8.27 -19.82 0.82
C ARG A 40 -8.78 -20.96 1.72
N LYS A 41 -9.10 -22.13 1.18
CA LYS A 41 -9.41 -23.31 2.02
C LYS A 41 -8.22 -23.71 2.89
N ASN A 42 -7.00 -23.40 2.48
CA ASN A 42 -5.83 -23.53 3.34
C ASN A 42 -5.79 -22.38 4.35
N PRO A 43 -5.84 -22.64 5.67
CA PRO A 43 -5.85 -21.60 6.70
C PRO A 43 -4.61 -20.69 6.67
N VAL A 44 -3.46 -21.21 6.27
CA VAL A 44 -2.22 -20.42 6.14
C VAL A 44 -2.38 -19.36 5.06
N CYS A 45 -2.96 -19.72 3.91
CA CYS A 45 -3.23 -18.78 2.82
C CYS A 45 -4.35 -17.80 3.19
N ALA A 46 -5.41 -18.27 3.84
CA ALA A 46 -6.56 -17.47 4.23
C ALA A 46 -6.18 -16.26 5.11
N ASN A 47 -5.19 -16.40 6.00
CA ASN A 47 -4.77 -15.33 6.90
C ASN A 47 -4.33 -14.05 6.19
N CYS A 48 -3.61 -14.16 5.08
CA CYS A 48 -3.19 -13.01 4.28
C CYS A 48 -4.27 -12.61 3.28
N HIS A 49 -4.90 -13.59 2.60
CA HIS A 49 -5.86 -13.35 1.53
C HIS A 49 -7.12 -12.62 2.02
N LYS A 50 -7.56 -12.82 3.26
CA LYS A 50 -8.68 -12.05 3.85
C LYS A 50 -8.44 -10.54 3.87
N LEU A 51 -7.18 -10.10 3.86
CA LEU A 51 -6.82 -8.67 3.90
C LEU A 51 -6.99 -7.99 2.54
N PHE A 52 -6.59 -8.65 1.46
CA PHE A 52 -6.48 -8.02 0.15
C PHE A 52 -7.39 -8.59 -0.94
N ASP A 53 -7.91 -9.82 -0.80
CA ASP A 53 -8.81 -10.38 -1.81
C ASP A 53 -10.12 -9.60 -1.96
N PRO A 54 -10.81 -9.17 -0.88
CA PRO A 54 -12.03 -8.38 -1.03
C PRO A 54 -11.80 -7.07 -1.80
N ILE A 55 -10.64 -6.43 -1.57
CA ILE A 55 -10.24 -5.22 -2.29
C ILE A 55 -9.99 -5.53 -3.77
N GLY A 56 -9.29 -6.64 -4.05
CA GLY A 56 -9.00 -7.07 -5.43
C GLY A 56 -10.26 -7.46 -6.20
N LEU A 57 -11.12 -8.23 -5.57
CA LEU A 57 -12.39 -8.67 -6.17
C LEU A 57 -13.33 -7.50 -6.47
N ALA A 58 -13.35 -6.47 -5.62
CA ALA A 58 -14.12 -5.24 -5.89
C ALA A 58 -13.62 -4.47 -7.13
N MET A 59 -12.44 -4.80 -7.64
CA MET A 59 -11.87 -4.22 -8.87
C MET A 59 -11.91 -5.19 -10.07
N GLU A 60 -12.47 -6.38 -9.90
CA GLU A 60 -12.47 -7.44 -10.92
C GLU A 60 -13.19 -7.06 -12.22
N ASN A 61 -14.07 -6.06 -12.17
CA ASN A 61 -14.70 -5.49 -13.36
C ASN A 61 -13.73 -4.76 -14.30
N PHE A 62 -12.45 -4.62 -13.94
CA PHE A 62 -11.44 -4.03 -14.80
C PHE A 62 -10.41 -5.07 -15.25
N ASP A 63 -10.09 -5.07 -16.54
CA ASP A 63 -9.02 -5.89 -17.07
C ASP A 63 -7.63 -5.24 -16.82
N ALA A 64 -6.57 -5.91 -17.28
CA ALA A 64 -5.19 -5.46 -17.08
C ALA A 64 -4.86 -4.09 -17.70
N VAL A 65 -5.68 -3.60 -18.62
CA VAL A 65 -5.55 -2.27 -19.26
C VAL A 65 -6.62 -1.29 -18.80
N GLY A 66 -7.38 -1.65 -17.74
CA GLY A 66 -8.39 -0.78 -17.14
C GLY A 66 -9.70 -0.72 -17.90
N ARG A 67 -9.94 -1.61 -18.87
CA ARG A 67 -11.22 -1.67 -19.60
C ARG A 67 -12.26 -2.41 -18.75
N LEU A 68 -13.48 -1.84 -18.70
CA LEU A 68 -14.60 -2.43 -17.99
C LEU A 68 -15.02 -3.75 -18.65
N ARG A 69 -15.24 -4.77 -17.84
CA ARG A 69 -15.77 -6.08 -18.22
C ARG A 69 -16.85 -6.52 -17.22
N GLU A 70 -17.86 -7.19 -17.70
CA GLU A 70 -18.99 -7.69 -16.89
C GLU A 70 -18.91 -9.20 -16.68
N ARG A 71 -18.08 -9.90 -17.48
CA ARG A 71 -17.94 -11.36 -17.45
C ARG A 71 -16.48 -11.77 -17.40
N ASP A 72 -16.21 -12.82 -16.65
CA ASP A 72 -14.91 -13.50 -16.61
C ASP A 72 -14.89 -14.56 -17.72
N GLY A 73 -13.84 -14.55 -18.57
CA GLY A 73 -13.74 -15.45 -19.74
C GLY A 73 -14.39 -14.91 -21.01
N GLY A 74 -14.65 -13.61 -21.12
CA GLY A 74 -15.23 -12.96 -22.31
C GLY A 74 -16.75 -13.03 -22.37
N SER A 75 -17.33 -12.85 -23.57
CA SER A 75 -18.78 -12.71 -23.76
C SER A 75 -19.61 -13.93 -23.31
N LEU A 76 -19.03 -15.12 -23.39
CA LEU A 76 -19.66 -16.38 -22.97
C LEU A 76 -19.31 -16.79 -21.54
N GLY A 77 -18.47 -16.03 -20.87
CA GLY A 77 -18.03 -16.30 -19.50
C GLY A 77 -19.11 -16.08 -18.44
N VAL A 78 -18.76 -16.34 -17.18
CA VAL A 78 -19.66 -16.14 -16.04
C VAL A 78 -19.72 -14.66 -15.64
N PRO A 79 -20.85 -14.15 -15.13
CA PRO A 79 -20.92 -12.81 -14.58
C PRO A 79 -19.87 -12.59 -13.48
N ILE A 80 -19.24 -11.43 -13.48
CA ILE A 80 -18.29 -11.06 -12.45
C ILE A 80 -19.04 -10.66 -11.18
N ASP A 81 -18.71 -11.31 -10.07
CA ASP A 81 -19.14 -10.91 -8.73
C ASP A 81 -18.04 -10.07 -8.09
N ALA A 82 -18.24 -8.76 -8.05
CA ALA A 82 -17.31 -7.78 -7.48
C ALA A 82 -17.60 -7.49 -6.00
N SER A 83 -18.45 -8.28 -5.35
CA SER A 83 -18.75 -8.11 -3.92
C SER A 83 -17.60 -8.56 -3.03
N GLY A 84 -17.51 -7.97 -1.85
CA GLY A 84 -16.54 -8.34 -0.82
C GLY A 84 -16.86 -7.71 0.52
N GLU A 85 -16.17 -8.17 1.56
CA GLU A 85 -16.25 -7.59 2.90
C GLU A 85 -14.83 -7.30 3.38
N LEU A 86 -14.57 -6.03 3.68
CA LEU A 86 -13.28 -5.58 4.21
C LEU A 86 -13.09 -6.07 5.65
N VAL A 87 -11.86 -5.97 6.16
CA VAL A 87 -11.52 -6.47 7.51
C VAL A 87 -12.33 -5.79 8.62
N ASP A 88 -12.75 -4.54 8.41
CA ASP A 88 -13.59 -3.77 9.33
C ASP A 88 -15.10 -4.10 9.21
N GLY A 89 -15.46 -5.11 8.43
CA GLY A 89 -16.86 -5.50 8.18
C GLY A 89 -17.56 -4.64 7.13
N THR A 90 -16.88 -3.68 6.50
CA THR A 90 -17.48 -2.86 5.44
C THR A 90 -17.73 -3.69 4.20
N LYS A 91 -18.99 -3.79 3.79
CA LYS A 91 -19.36 -4.44 2.53
C LYS A 91 -19.08 -3.52 1.35
N VAL A 92 -18.47 -4.09 0.31
CA VAL A 92 -18.16 -3.41 -0.94
C VAL A 92 -18.71 -4.23 -2.11
N ASP A 93 -19.12 -3.53 -3.17
CA ASP A 93 -19.56 -4.11 -4.41
C ASP A 93 -19.11 -3.20 -5.55
N GLY A 94 -18.03 -3.59 -6.19
CA GLY A 94 -17.36 -2.83 -7.22
C GLY A 94 -16.55 -1.62 -6.71
N VAL A 95 -15.85 -0.98 -7.63
CA VAL A 95 -14.86 0.08 -7.36
C VAL A 95 -15.46 1.34 -6.69
N VAL A 96 -16.73 1.65 -6.98
CA VAL A 96 -17.37 2.87 -6.42
C VAL A 96 -17.58 2.73 -4.92
N SER A 97 -18.09 1.59 -4.47
CA SER A 97 -18.27 1.31 -3.04
C SER A 97 -16.92 1.13 -2.34
N LEU A 98 -15.94 0.47 -2.98
CA LEU A 98 -14.59 0.37 -2.48
C LEU A 98 -13.98 1.75 -2.25
N ARG A 99 -14.04 2.66 -3.23
CA ARG A 99 -13.53 4.02 -3.09
C ARG A 99 -14.18 4.76 -1.92
N ARG A 100 -15.50 4.63 -1.74
CA ARG A 100 -16.20 5.23 -0.60
C ARG A 100 -15.72 4.66 0.74
N ALA A 101 -15.47 3.35 0.80
CA ALA A 101 -14.94 2.70 2.00
C ALA A 101 -13.53 3.23 2.34
N LEU A 102 -12.64 3.31 1.35
CA LEU A 102 -11.27 3.81 1.54
C LEU A 102 -11.23 5.29 1.98
N LEU A 103 -12.15 6.11 1.48
CA LEU A 103 -12.25 7.53 1.85
C LEU A 103 -12.85 7.80 3.24
N ARG A 104 -13.29 6.77 3.98
CA ARG A 104 -13.67 6.94 5.40
C ARG A 104 -12.47 7.21 6.31
N GLN A 105 -11.28 6.83 5.90
CA GLN A 105 -10.03 7.06 6.61
C GLN A 105 -9.04 7.78 5.69
N PRO A 106 -9.32 9.04 5.32
CA PRO A 106 -8.52 9.76 4.33
C PRO A 106 -7.07 9.94 4.76
N GLU A 107 -6.80 9.96 6.07
CA GLU A 107 -5.47 10.10 6.66
C GLU A 107 -4.53 8.94 6.26
N LEU A 108 -5.03 7.73 6.04
CA LEU A 108 -4.21 6.61 5.56
C LEU A 108 -3.70 6.88 4.14
N PHE A 109 -4.60 7.28 3.25
CA PHE A 109 -4.23 7.63 1.87
C PHE A 109 -3.29 8.83 1.83
N VAL A 110 -3.63 9.90 2.55
CA VAL A 110 -2.81 11.11 2.59
C VAL A 110 -1.46 10.84 3.24
N GLY A 111 -1.41 10.00 4.27
CA GLY A 111 -0.17 9.55 4.90
C GLY A 111 0.76 8.90 3.90
N THR A 112 0.25 7.95 3.11
CA THR A 112 1.01 7.29 2.06
C THR A 112 1.52 8.28 1.01
N VAL A 113 0.69 9.24 0.60
CA VAL A 113 1.09 10.31 -0.34
C VAL A 113 2.23 11.16 0.26
N VAL A 114 2.10 11.58 1.52
CA VAL A 114 3.13 12.36 2.22
C VAL A 114 4.44 11.58 2.28
N GLU A 115 4.41 10.31 2.71
CA GLU A 115 5.60 9.48 2.82
C GLU A 115 6.31 9.28 1.47
N LYS A 116 5.56 8.98 0.42
CA LYS A 116 6.11 8.81 -0.93
C LYS A 116 6.69 10.12 -1.48
N LEU A 117 6.01 11.24 -1.30
CA LEU A 117 6.51 12.55 -1.73
C LEU A 117 7.74 12.98 -0.93
N MET A 118 7.78 12.73 0.39
CA MET A 118 8.97 12.99 1.20
C MET A 118 10.13 12.09 0.78
N THR A 119 9.91 10.80 0.56
CA THR A 119 10.93 9.87 0.04
C THR A 119 11.52 10.38 -1.26
N TYR A 120 10.68 10.81 -2.18
CA TYR A 120 11.10 11.41 -3.45
C TYR A 120 11.88 12.73 -3.24
N GLY A 121 11.34 13.64 -2.44
CA GLY A 121 11.93 14.97 -2.21
C GLY A 121 13.25 14.94 -1.40
N LEU A 122 13.40 13.95 -0.50
CA LEU A 122 14.62 13.77 0.29
C LEU A 122 15.68 12.93 -0.45
N GLY A 123 15.29 12.20 -1.50
CA GLY A 123 16.17 11.27 -2.22
C GLY A 123 16.62 10.06 -1.38
N ARG A 124 15.89 9.72 -0.31
CA ARG A 124 16.16 8.58 0.58
C ARG A 124 14.89 8.02 1.18
N GLY A 125 14.95 6.79 1.67
CA GLY A 125 13.88 6.24 2.49
C GLY A 125 13.68 7.04 3.78
N LEU A 126 12.44 7.05 4.29
CA LEU A 126 12.12 7.68 5.56
C LEU A 126 12.57 6.80 6.72
N THR A 127 12.97 7.46 7.81
CA THR A 127 13.34 6.84 9.07
C THR A 127 12.29 7.13 10.15
N ALA A 128 12.43 6.51 11.31
CA ALA A 128 11.56 6.80 12.47
C ALA A 128 11.59 8.28 12.86
N ASP A 129 12.72 8.96 12.67
CA ASP A 129 12.92 10.38 13.00
C ASP A 129 12.15 11.33 12.07
N ASP A 130 11.80 10.88 10.87
CA ASP A 130 10.97 11.64 9.93
C ASP A 130 9.47 11.58 10.26
N MET A 131 9.02 10.56 11.00
CA MET A 131 7.60 10.30 11.25
C MET A 131 6.87 11.41 12.04
N PRO A 132 7.50 12.15 12.97
CA PRO A 132 6.86 13.33 13.57
C PRO A 132 6.51 14.41 12.53
N ALA A 133 7.37 14.65 11.54
CA ALA A 133 7.10 15.59 10.46
C ALA A 133 5.95 15.09 9.55
N VAL A 134 5.95 13.80 9.18
CA VAL A 134 4.86 13.17 8.42
C VAL A 134 3.52 13.40 9.13
N ARG A 135 3.43 13.07 10.42
CA ARG A 135 2.19 13.25 11.20
C ARG A 135 1.75 14.71 11.31
N SER A 136 2.70 15.64 11.42
CA SER A 136 2.38 17.08 11.45
C SER A 136 1.78 17.54 10.12
N ILE A 137 2.41 17.16 9.01
CA ILE A 137 1.94 17.50 7.66
C ILE A 137 0.51 16.98 7.42
N ILE A 138 0.22 15.73 7.84
CA ILE A 138 -1.13 15.15 7.71
C ILE A 138 -2.17 15.98 8.50
N ARG A 139 -1.86 16.31 9.76
CA ARG A 139 -2.78 17.14 10.61
C ARG A 139 -3.02 18.52 10.02
N ASP A 140 -1.96 19.18 9.55
CA ASP A 140 -2.06 20.52 8.96
C ASP A 140 -2.82 20.49 7.63
N ALA A 141 -2.66 19.43 6.84
CA ALA A 141 -3.41 19.22 5.61
C ALA A 141 -4.89 18.92 5.88
N ALA A 142 -5.22 18.18 6.95
CA ALA A 142 -6.61 17.91 7.35
C ALA A 142 -7.41 19.19 7.58
N ALA A 143 -6.81 20.19 8.24
CA ALA A 143 -7.43 21.50 8.45
C ALA A 143 -7.69 22.29 7.13
N ARG A 144 -7.22 21.77 5.99
CA ARG A 144 -7.34 22.37 4.65
C ARG A 144 -7.94 21.39 3.64
N ASP A 145 -8.81 20.49 4.07
CA ASP A 145 -9.46 19.46 3.25
C ASP A 145 -8.46 18.62 2.44
N TYR A 146 -7.30 18.33 3.01
CA TYR A 146 -6.22 17.56 2.38
C TYR A 146 -5.80 18.06 0.99
N ARG A 147 -5.85 19.36 0.75
CA ARG A 147 -5.41 19.94 -0.54
C ARG A 147 -3.96 19.58 -0.80
N LEU A 148 -3.65 19.12 -2.00
CA LEU A 148 -2.30 18.74 -2.39
C LEU A 148 -1.27 19.86 -2.15
N SER A 149 -1.67 21.12 -2.39
CA SER A 149 -0.82 22.29 -2.10
C SER A 149 -0.45 22.41 -0.62
N ALA A 150 -1.37 22.05 0.30
CA ALA A 150 -1.08 22.05 1.73
C ALA A 150 -0.06 20.97 2.10
N VAL A 151 -0.18 19.78 1.50
CA VAL A 151 0.78 18.68 1.66
C VAL A 151 2.18 19.10 1.15
N VAL A 152 2.27 19.60 -0.09
CA VAL A 152 3.54 20.05 -0.68
C VAL A 152 4.19 21.14 0.14
N LEU A 153 3.42 22.18 0.57
CA LEU A 153 3.94 23.24 1.41
C LEU A 153 4.39 22.74 2.79
N GLY A 154 3.67 21.76 3.36
CA GLY A 154 4.07 21.11 4.60
C GLY A 154 5.40 20.38 4.46
N ILE A 155 5.60 19.66 3.37
CA ILE A 155 6.85 18.94 3.08
C ILE A 155 8.02 19.91 2.94
N VAL A 156 7.92 20.92 2.06
CA VAL A 156 9.05 21.84 1.80
C VAL A 156 9.40 22.72 3.00
N LYS A 157 8.50 22.89 3.95
CA LYS A 157 8.75 23.61 5.21
C LYS A 157 9.20 22.70 6.35
N SER A 158 9.17 21.38 6.17
CA SER A 158 9.52 20.43 7.21
C SER A 158 11.03 20.42 7.50
N THR A 159 11.39 20.12 8.75
CA THR A 159 12.79 20.00 9.16
C THR A 159 13.56 18.98 8.32
N PRO A 160 13.05 17.78 8.03
CA PRO A 160 13.77 16.83 7.17
C PRO A 160 14.08 17.35 5.77
N PHE A 161 13.25 18.26 5.23
CA PHE A 161 13.46 18.82 3.90
C PHE A 161 14.44 20.02 3.92
N THR A 162 14.38 20.86 4.95
CA THR A 162 15.16 22.11 5.05
C THR A 162 16.50 21.92 5.72
N MET A 163 16.66 20.85 6.52
CA MET A 163 17.86 20.60 7.33
C MET A 163 18.50 19.27 6.92
N ARG A 164 19.84 19.25 6.94
CA ARG A 164 20.62 18.04 6.68
C ARG A 164 21.54 17.77 7.85
N ILE A 165 21.53 16.55 8.37
CA ILE A 165 22.55 16.11 9.33
C ILE A 165 23.86 15.90 8.57
N LYS A 166 24.92 16.58 9.01
CA LYS A 166 26.24 16.35 8.47
C LYS A 166 26.69 14.94 8.86
N ALA A 167 27.02 14.12 7.87
CA ALA A 167 27.60 12.81 8.15
C ALA A 167 28.89 13.00 8.97
N ILE A 168 28.95 12.36 10.14
CA ILE A 168 30.17 12.24 10.88
C ILE A 168 31.07 11.28 10.08
N PRO A 169 32.28 11.68 9.63
CA PRO A 169 33.14 10.76 8.93
C PRO A 169 33.39 9.55 9.85
N GLU A 170 33.19 8.34 9.36
CA GLU A 170 33.57 7.14 10.07
C GLU A 170 35.07 7.28 10.41
N ALA A 171 35.42 7.16 11.70
CA ALA A 171 36.80 7.16 12.14
C ALA A 171 37.52 6.01 11.42
N ASN A 172 38.49 6.36 10.58
CA ASN A 172 39.23 5.37 9.81
C ASN A 172 39.93 4.41 10.80
N PRO A 173 39.56 3.11 10.84
CA PRO A 173 40.11 2.20 11.88
C PRO A 173 41.63 1.95 11.75
N GLY A 174 42.31 2.64 10.81
CA GLY A 174 43.73 2.51 10.53
C GLY A 174 44.62 3.62 11.08
N THR A 175 44.11 4.66 11.77
CA THR A 175 44.98 5.70 12.35
C THR A 175 45.34 5.34 13.78
N THR A 176 46.27 4.39 13.94
CA THR A 176 47.04 4.24 15.17
C THR A 176 47.86 5.52 15.40
N VAL A 177 47.42 6.36 16.35
CA VAL A 177 48.24 7.47 16.84
C VAL A 177 49.46 6.83 17.51
N ALA A 178 50.63 6.90 16.84
CA ALA A 178 51.90 6.52 17.45
C ALA A 178 52.09 7.43 18.65
N ALA A 179 52.06 6.87 19.87
CA ALA A 179 52.40 7.56 21.08
C ALA A 179 53.89 7.96 21.00
N ALA A 180 54.13 9.27 20.86
CA ALA A 180 55.48 9.82 21.02
C ALA A 180 55.90 9.62 22.48
N ARG A 181 57.01 8.90 22.67
CA ARG A 181 57.76 8.83 23.93
C ARG A 181 58.61 10.07 24.12
#